data_d9d8cd3bb54b0e5f2310f59436e1cd41
#
_entry.id   d9d8cd3bb54b0e5f2310f59436e1cd41
#
_cell.length_a   1.000
_cell.length_b   1.000
_cell.length_c   1.000
_cell.angle_alpha   90.00
_cell.angle_beta   90.00
_cell.angle_gamma   90.00
#
_symmetry.space_group_name_H-M   'P 1'
#
loop_
_entity.id
_entity.type
_entity.pdbx_description
1 polymer ?
#
loop_
_entity_poly.entity_id
_entity_poly.type
_entity_poly.pdbx_seq_one_letter_code
_entity_poly.pdbx_strand_id
1 'polypeptide(L)'
;MRQVLGMCRGAVAVLAAGWILLMSGAPRAQAQESPYIVTYDHYLEEPGSLEVEYYSTFGTQRGGNDFHAYWTEFEYGATAWWTTEVYLDGQTTFGDSTIFTGFRWENRFRLLAREHFINPVLYVEYEQTSGADKILKEVEGHDVEADYAAPNWLARKEHDHELESKLLLSKTFKGWNVAENTIATKNMTGGIPWEFGYAIGASRPLGLKASAKRCSLCVENFILGAEMYGGLGDRYSFGLPNTSHYLAAVAAWNLPSDWTLRLSPGFGLNDNSHRFLLRWGVSREFSGFGAAVGRWLGGRR
;
A
#
# COMPACT_ATOMS: atom_id res chain seq x y z
N MET A 1 -17.30 35.56 -12.98
CA MET A 1 -18.28 35.04 -11.99
C MET A 1 -18.99 33.74 -12.44
N ARG A 2 -19.35 33.54 -13.72
CA ARG A 2 -20.01 32.26 -14.18
C ARG A 2 -19.09 31.01 -14.20
N GLN A 3 -17.80 31.16 -14.44
CA GLN A 3 -16.86 30.02 -14.47
C GLN A 3 -16.54 29.44 -13.08
N VAL A 4 -16.50 30.25 -12.04
CA VAL A 4 -16.23 29.79 -10.66
C VAL A 4 -17.42 28.99 -10.10
N LEU A 5 -18.65 29.34 -10.49
CA LEU A 5 -19.84 28.56 -10.09
C LEU A 5 -19.90 27.15 -10.74
N GLY A 6 -19.29 26.97 -11.91
CA GLY A 6 -19.21 25.67 -12.58
C GLY A 6 -18.28 24.68 -11.87
N MET A 7 -17.14 25.15 -11.39
CA MET A 7 -16.17 24.33 -10.67
C MET A 7 -16.69 23.87 -9.29
N CYS A 8 -17.40 24.73 -8.56
CA CYS A 8 -17.99 24.33 -7.28
C CYS A 8 -19.10 23.29 -7.45
N ARG A 9 -19.87 23.31 -8.56
CA ARG A 9 -20.90 22.30 -8.84
C ARG A 9 -20.31 20.93 -9.16
N GLY A 10 -19.17 20.88 -9.84
CA GLY A 10 -18.45 19.63 -10.11
C GLY A 10 -17.90 18.98 -8.84
N ALA A 11 -17.26 19.76 -7.98
CA ALA A 11 -16.70 19.27 -6.70
C ALA A 11 -17.80 18.75 -5.73
N VAL A 12 -18.93 19.44 -5.64
CA VAL A 12 -20.08 19.00 -4.83
C VAL A 12 -20.71 17.71 -5.38
N ALA A 13 -20.75 17.55 -6.72
CA ALA A 13 -21.28 16.34 -7.34
C ALA A 13 -20.37 15.12 -7.11
N VAL A 14 -19.06 15.29 -7.12
CA VAL A 14 -18.09 14.23 -6.80
C VAL A 14 -18.15 13.85 -5.32
N LEU A 15 -18.26 14.82 -4.42
CA LEU A 15 -18.45 14.56 -2.98
C LEU A 15 -19.80 13.90 -2.68
N ALA A 16 -20.87 14.30 -3.35
CA ALA A 16 -22.20 13.70 -3.18
C ALA A 16 -22.26 12.27 -3.74
N ALA A 17 -21.57 11.98 -4.87
CA ALA A 17 -21.47 10.63 -5.41
C ALA A 17 -20.68 9.70 -4.44
N GLY A 18 -19.63 10.20 -3.80
CA GLY A 18 -18.90 9.48 -2.75
C GLY A 18 -19.80 9.12 -1.55
N TRP A 19 -20.70 10.00 -1.13
CA TRP A 19 -21.61 9.75 0.00
C TRP A 19 -22.74 8.74 -0.31
N ILE A 20 -23.19 8.64 -1.56
CA ILE A 20 -24.24 7.69 -1.96
C ILE A 20 -23.71 6.25 -2.02
N LEU A 21 -22.42 6.05 -2.34
CA LEU A 21 -21.75 4.74 -2.30
C LEU A 21 -21.60 4.19 -0.86
N LEU A 22 -21.66 5.04 0.15
CA LEU A 22 -21.53 4.66 1.58
C LEU A 22 -22.75 3.89 2.15
N MET A 23 -23.86 3.73 1.41
CA MET A 23 -25.13 3.25 1.96
C MET A 23 -25.61 1.87 1.48
N SER A 24 -24.88 1.15 0.63
CA SER A 24 -25.34 -0.17 0.11
C SER A 24 -24.70 -1.34 0.86
N GLY A 25 -25.35 -1.80 1.92
CA GLY A 25 -24.96 -2.99 2.68
C GLY A 25 -25.69 -4.25 2.19
N ALA A 26 -24.99 -5.21 1.63
CA ALA A 26 -25.43 -6.60 1.53
C ALA A 26 -24.54 -7.48 2.44
N PRO A 27 -25.07 -8.50 3.13
CA PRO A 27 -24.26 -9.33 4.00
C PRO A 27 -23.41 -10.30 3.18
N ARG A 28 -22.09 -10.25 3.35
CA ARG A 28 -21.11 -11.11 2.70
C ARG A 28 -20.20 -11.81 3.71
N ALA A 29 -19.64 -12.94 3.28
CA ALA A 29 -18.48 -13.51 3.93
C ALA A 29 -17.32 -12.51 3.71
N GLN A 30 -16.82 -11.95 4.78
CA GLN A 30 -15.69 -11.02 4.74
C GLN A 30 -14.44 -11.81 4.44
N ALA A 31 -13.78 -11.52 3.33
CA ALA A 31 -12.40 -11.90 3.15
C ALA A 31 -11.58 -11.23 4.27
N GLN A 32 -10.61 -11.93 4.80
CA GLN A 32 -9.77 -11.38 5.87
C GLN A 32 -8.65 -10.59 5.20
N GLU A 33 -8.75 -9.26 5.29
CA GLU A 33 -7.75 -8.34 4.79
C GLU A 33 -6.35 -8.62 5.35
N SER A 34 -5.33 -8.44 4.51
CA SER A 34 -3.93 -8.50 4.95
C SER A 34 -3.65 -7.38 5.97
N PRO A 35 -2.99 -7.68 7.09
CA PRO A 35 -2.63 -6.67 8.07
C PRO A 35 -1.36 -5.90 7.70
N TYR A 36 -0.62 -6.37 6.69
CA TYR A 36 0.66 -5.78 6.30
C TYR A 36 0.47 -4.45 5.59
N ILE A 37 1.51 -3.62 5.63
CA ILE A 37 1.54 -2.34 4.92
C ILE A 37 2.62 -2.33 3.84
N VAL A 38 3.71 -3.08 4.04
CA VAL A 38 4.81 -3.18 3.07
C VAL A 38 4.86 -4.56 2.41
N THR A 39 4.54 -5.60 3.18
CA THR A 39 4.56 -6.97 2.67
C THR A 39 3.22 -7.30 2.01
N TYR A 40 3.26 -7.85 0.82
CA TYR A 40 2.09 -8.38 0.12
C TYR A 40 1.96 -9.88 0.32
N ASP A 41 0.74 -10.36 0.41
CA ASP A 41 0.45 -11.79 0.35
C ASP A 41 -0.18 -12.18 -1.00
N HIS A 42 -0.72 -13.40 -1.12
CA HIS A 42 -1.26 -13.90 -2.39
C HIS A 42 -2.74 -13.59 -2.61
N TYR A 43 -3.39 -12.93 -1.68
CA TYR A 43 -4.78 -12.54 -1.84
C TYR A 43 -4.86 -11.32 -2.77
N LEU A 44 -5.84 -11.38 -3.67
CA LEU A 44 -6.17 -10.32 -4.60
C LEU A 44 -7.58 -9.83 -4.30
N GLU A 45 -7.87 -8.60 -4.70
CA GLU A 45 -9.21 -8.04 -4.57
C GLU A 45 -10.26 -8.88 -5.31
N GLU A 46 -11.47 -8.99 -4.75
CA GLU A 46 -12.54 -9.77 -5.32
C GLU A 46 -12.95 -9.24 -6.71
N PRO A 47 -13.21 -10.13 -7.70
CA PRO A 47 -13.57 -9.69 -9.05
C PRO A 47 -14.79 -8.77 -9.08
N GLY A 48 -14.61 -7.57 -9.60
CA GLY A 48 -15.64 -6.54 -9.69
C GLY A 48 -15.85 -5.72 -8.42
N SER A 49 -15.05 -5.92 -7.39
CA SER A 49 -14.99 -5.07 -6.20
C SER A 49 -13.99 -3.93 -6.38
N LEU A 50 -14.18 -2.85 -5.65
CA LEU A 50 -13.25 -1.73 -5.51
C LEU A 50 -12.95 -1.54 -4.05
N GLU A 51 -11.69 -1.57 -3.66
CA GLU A 51 -11.25 -1.07 -2.36
C GLU A 51 -10.71 0.34 -2.50
N VAL A 52 -11.02 1.19 -1.54
CA VAL A 52 -10.46 2.53 -1.41
C VAL A 52 -9.73 2.60 -0.10
N GLU A 53 -8.44 2.88 -0.16
CA GLU A 53 -7.56 2.92 1.00
C GLU A 53 -6.97 4.32 1.17
N TYR A 54 -6.74 4.69 2.41
CA TYR A 54 -5.94 5.84 2.79
C TYR A 54 -4.91 5.42 3.83
N TYR A 55 -3.67 5.68 3.55
CA TYR A 55 -2.56 5.45 4.46
C TYR A 55 -1.86 6.74 4.84
N SER A 56 -1.25 6.71 6.00
CA SER A 56 -0.53 7.83 6.57
C SER A 56 0.66 7.30 7.36
N THR A 57 1.83 7.89 7.11
CA THR A 57 3.09 7.54 7.77
C THR A 57 3.72 8.77 8.39
N PHE A 58 3.84 8.79 9.71
CA PHE A 58 4.72 9.73 10.39
C PHE A 58 6.11 9.11 10.51
N GLY A 59 7.14 9.81 10.02
CA GLY A 59 8.51 9.34 10.02
C GLY A 59 9.47 10.32 10.70
N THR A 60 10.41 9.76 11.48
CA THR A 60 11.50 10.52 12.10
C THR A 60 12.81 10.20 11.41
N GLN A 61 13.52 11.23 10.98
CA GLN A 61 14.76 11.08 10.23
C GLN A 61 16.01 11.26 11.12
N ARG A 62 17.13 10.76 10.65
CA ARG A 62 18.46 11.04 11.19
C ARG A 62 19.04 12.22 10.41
N GLY A 63 19.16 13.39 11.06
CA GLY A 63 19.79 14.56 10.44
C GLY A 63 18.92 15.39 9.50
N GLY A 64 17.66 15.02 9.30
CA GLY A 64 16.67 15.76 8.51
C GLY A 64 15.44 16.16 9.34
N ASN A 65 14.49 16.81 8.68
CA ASN A 65 13.20 17.14 9.30
C ASN A 65 12.30 15.90 9.32
N ASP A 66 11.55 15.72 10.39
CA ASP A 66 10.49 14.72 10.45
C ASP A 66 9.45 14.99 9.36
N PHE A 67 8.73 13.96 8.94
CA PHE A 67 7.77 14.07 7.85
C PHE A 67 6.50 13.29 8.13
N HIS A 68 5.48 13.63 7.36
CA HIS A 68 4.20 12.95 7.29
C HIS A 68 3.89 12.68 5.82
N ALA A 69 4.09 11.44 5.39
CA ALA A 69 3.70 10.97 4.08
C ALA A 69 2.30 10.36 4.13
N TYR A 70 1.57 10.44 3.02
CA TYR A 70 0.23 9.88 2.91
C TYR A 70 -0.07 9.53 1.46
N TRP A 71 -0.89 8.48 1.26
CA TRP A 71 -1.40 8.13 -0.05
C TRP A 71 -2.85 7.69 0.00
N THR A 72 -3.51 7.86 -1.14
CA THR A 72 -4.83 7.30 -1.40
C THR A 72 -4.69 6.29 -2.52
N GLU A 73 -5.25 5.12 -2.30
CA GLU A 73 -5.18 3.97 -3.18
C GLU A 73 -6.57 3.57 -3.63
N PHE A 74 -6.67 3.13 -4.87
CA PHE A 74 -7.87 2.60 -5.50
C PHE A 74 -7.53 1.25 -6.10
N GLU A 75 -7.87 0.18 -5.39
CA GLU A 75 -7.65 -1.20 -5.79
C GLU A 75 -8.91 -1.76 -6.45
N TYR A 76 -8.79 -2.32 -7.65
CA TYR A 76 -9.90 -2.92 -8.38
C TYR A 76 -9.60 -4.35 -8.81
N GLY A 77 -10.44 -5.28 -8.35
CA GLY A 77 -10.43 -6.67 -8.78
C GLY A 77 -10.95 -6.81 -10.21
N ALA A 78 -10.06 -6.78 -11.20
CA ALA A 78 -10.45 -6.89 -12.60
C ALA A 78 -10.92 -8.30 -12.96
N THR A 79 -10.25 -9.33 -12.46
CA THR A 79 -10.60 -10.76 -12.61
C THR A 79 -10.15 -11.54 -11.38
N ALA A 80 -10.45 -12.84 -11.31
CA ALA A 80 -10.00 -13.71 -10.22
C ALA A 80 -8.46 -13.92 -10.17
N TRP A 81 -7.72 -13.45 -11.17
CA TRP A 81 -6.27 -13.62 -11.29
C TRP A 81 -5.54 -12.31 -11.54
N TRP A 82 -6.25 -11.17 -11.60
CA TRP A 82 -5.68 -9.86 -11.86
C TRP A 82 -6.39 -8.78 -11.05
N THR A 83 -5.62 -8.05 -10.27
CA THR A 83 -5.98 -6.82 -9.58
C THR A 83 -5.13 -5.67 -10.13
N THR A 84 -5.71 -4.48 -10.24
CA THR A 84 -5.03 -3.25 -10.66
C THR A 84 -5.30 -2.14 -9.66
N GLU A 85 -4.28 -1.35 -9.37
CA GLU A 85 -4.31 -0.33 -8.32
C GLU A 85 -3.70 0.98 -8.82
N VAL A 86 -4.22 2.09 -8.32
CA VAL A 86 -3.69 3.43 -8.58
C VAL A 86 -3.52 4.16 -7.28
N TYR A 87 -2.34 4.71 -7.07
CA TYR A 87 -1.95 5.48 -5.90
C TYR A 87 -1.77 6.95 -6.22
N LEU A 88 -2.13 7.79 -5.28
CA LEU A 88 -1.86 9.23 -5.30
C LEU A 88 -1.11 9.60 -4.03
N ASP A 89 0.15 9.99 -4.17
CA ASP A 89 1.10 10.16 -3.07
C ASP A 89 1.33 11.63 -2.74
N GLY A 90 1.47 11.92 -1.47
CA GLY A 90 1.75 13.27 -0.98
C GLY A 90 2.53 13.25 0.33
N GLN A 91 3.17 14.36 0.65
CA GLN A 91 4.01 14.48 1.83
C GLN A 91 4.04 15.89 2.38
N THR A 92 4.08 15.98 3.69
CA THR A 92 4.43 17.18 4.44
C THR A 92 5.74 16.94 5.16
N THR A 93 6.79 17.71 4.85
CA THR A 93 8.04 17.74 5.61
C THR A 93 7.98 18.89 6.60
N PHE A 94 8.13 18.60 7.91
CA PHE A 94 7.97 19.62 8.95
C PHE A 94 9.07 20.69 8.85
N GLY A 95 8.64 21.95 8.93
CA GLY A 95 9.55 23.09 8.76
C GLY A 95 9.93 23.40 7.31
N ASP A 96 9.36 22.68 6.35
CA ASP A 96 9.59 22.90 4.92
C ASP A 96 8.25 23.13 4.18
N SER A 97 7.67 22.12 3.56
CA SER A 97 6.47 22.29 2.72
C SER A 97 5.62 21.02 2.64
N THR A 98 4.40 21.19 2.13
CA THR A 98 3.50 20.09 1.71
C THR A 98 3.48 20.03 0.20
N ILE A 99 3.68 18.84 -0.36
CA ILE A 99 3.77 18.61 -1.80
C ILE A 99 3.03 17.34 -2.19
N PHE A 100 2.55 17.29 -3.44
CA PHE A 100 2.20 16.06 -4.12
C PHE A 100 3.51 15.42 -4.59
N THR A 101 3.74 14.17 -4.24
CA THR A 101 5.00 13.49 -4.54
C THR A 101 4.93 12.62 -5.78
N GLY A 102 3.77 12.06 -6.10
CA GLY A 102 3.67 11.27 -7.31
C GLY A 102 2.40 10.42 -7.43
N PHE A 103 2.41 9.58 -8.43
CA PHE A 103 1.42 8.53 -8.59
C PHE A 103 2.11 7.22 -8.94
N ARG A 104 1.44 6.10 -8.60
CA ARG A 104 1.88 4.76 -8.93
C ARG A 104 0.74 3.98 -9.57
N TRP A 105 1.07 3.06 -10.45
CA TRP A 105 0.13 2.15 -11.08
C TRP A 105 0.62 0.72 -10.96
N GLU A 106 -0.04 -0.02 -10.11
CA GLU A 106 0.28 -1.38 -9.72
C GLU A 106 -0.63 -2.39 -10.41
N ASN A 107 -0.10 -3.56 -10.69
CA ASN A 107 -0.83 -4.72 -11.19
C ASN A 107 -0.33 -6.00 -10.54
N ARG A 108 -1.22 -6.78 -9.97
CA ARG A 108 -0.92 -8.08 -9.38
C ARG A 108 -1.57 -9.21 -10.16
N PHE A 109 -0.79 -10.22 -10.46
CA PHE A 109 -1.22 -11.37 -11.25
C PHE A 109 -1.00 -12.66 -10.49
N ARG A 110 -2.08 -13.35 -10.13
CA ARG A 110 -2.04 -14.68 -9.54
C ARG A 110 -1.59 -15.69 -10.60
N LEU A 111 -0.50 -16.40 -10.33
CA LEU A 111 0.07 -17.36 -11.29
C LEU A 111 -0.56 -18.75 -11.22
N LEU A 112 -1.25 -19.09 -10.15
CA LEU A 112 -1.88 -20.39 -9.96
C LEU A 112 -3.40 -20.22 -9.75
N ALA A 113 -4.19 -21.03 -10.46
CA ALA A 113 -5.65 -20.98 -10.41
C ALA A 113 -6.26 -21.48 -9.08
N ARG A 114 -5.49 -22.18 -8.27
CA ARG A 114 -5.91 -22.74 -6.98
C ARG A 114 -4.81 -22.53 -5.95
N GLU A 115 -5.18 -22.54 -4.67
CA GLU A 115 -4.20 -22.52 -3.60
C GLU A 115 -3.32 -23.78 -3.58
N HIS A 116 -2.03 -23.57 -3.37
CA HIS A 116 -1.00 -24.58 -3.24
C HIS A 116 -0.24 -24.42 -1.93
N PHE A 117 0.82 -25.21 -1.74
CA PHE A 117 1.69 -25.09 -0.56
C PHE A 117 2.37 -23.70 -0.52
N ILE A 118 2.73 -23.16 -1.67
CA ILE A 118 3.19 -21.78 -1.86
C ILE A 118 2.37 -21.18 -3.01
N ASN A 119 1.92 -19.94 -2.85
CA ASN A 119 1.06 -19.25 -3.81
C ASN A 119 1.80 -18.06 -4.39
N PRO A 120 2.38 -18.19 -5.60
CA PRO A 120 3.09 -17.11 -6.25
C PRO A 120 2.13 -16.12 -6.90
N VAL A 121 2.43 -14.82 -6.71
CA VAL A 121 1.82 -13.70 -7.41
C VAL A 121 2.93 -12.87 -8.03
N LEU A 122 2.77 -12.50 -9.28
CA LEU A 122 3.63 -11.52 -9.94
C LEU A 122 3.03 -10.13 -9.72
N TYR A 123 3.85 -9.24 -9.25
CA TYR A 123 3.56 -7.83 -9.05
C TYR A 123 4.39 -7.01 -10.04
N VAL A 124 3.78 -6.02 -10.66
CA VAL A 124 4.44 -5.05 -11.54
C VAL A 124 3.84 -3.68 -11.28
N GLU A 125 4.67 -2.70 -10.92
CA GLU A 125 4.28 -1.32 -10.68
C GLU A 125 5.10 -0.38 -11.55
N TYR A 126 4.43 0.63 -12.09
CA TYR A 126 5.06 1.80 -12.66
C TYR A 126 4.88 2.98 -11.72
N GLU A 127 5.99 3.64 -11.40
CA GLU A 127 6.03 4.78 -10.52
C GLU A 127 6.49 6.03 -11.24
N GLN A 128 5.81 7.13 -10.97
CA GLN A 128 6.27 8.46 -11.32
C GLN A 128 6.30 9.30 -10.06
N THR A 129 7.46 9.41 -9.47
CA THR A 129 7.65 10.01 -8.16
C THR A 129 8.64 11.16 -8.19
N SER A 130 8.54 12.02 -7.22
CA SER A 130 9.47 13.12 -6.96
C SER A 130 10.58 12.63 -6.05
N GLY A 131 11.82 13.03 -6.28
CA GLY A 131 12.94 12.77 -5.37
C GLY A 131 12.74 13.32 -3.94
N ALA A 132 11.68 14.10 -3.72
CA ALA A 132 11.30 14.54 -2.38
C ALA A 132 10.48 13.49 -1.60
N ASP A 133 10.04 12.40 -2.23
CA ASP A 133 9.38 11.31 -1.53
C ASP A 133 10.34 10.62 -0.57
N LYS A 134 9.89 10.41 0.68
CA LYS A 134 10.71 9.87 1.76
C LYS A 134 10.34 8.43 2.15
N ILE A 135 9.32 7.87 1.51
CA ILE A 135 8.79 6.56 1.87
C ILE A 135 9.09 5.51 0.82
N LEU A 136 8.93 5.83 -0.46
CA LEU A 136 9.02 4.81 -1.52
C LEU A 136 10.40 4.16 -1.60
N LYS A 137 11.46 4.90 -1.33
CA LYS A 137 12.85 4.40 -1.40
C LYS A 137 13.30 3.59 -0.17
N GLU A 138 12.42 3.32 0.79
CA GLU A 138 12.83 2.66 2.05
C GLU A 138 13.08 1.15 1.92
N VAL A 139 12.51 0.51 0.91
CA VAL A 139 12.61 -0.94 0.68
C VAL A 139 13.63 -1.33 -0.38
N GLU A 140 14.33 -0.38 -0.97
CA GLU A 140 15.23 -0.64 -2.09
C GLU A 140 16.45 0.29 -2.07
N GLY A 141 17.48 -0.10 -2.84
CA GLY A 141 18.61 0.73 -3.14
C GLY A 141 19.63 0.97 -2.03
N HIS A 142 20.52 1.89 -2.35
CA HIS A 142 21.62 2.34 -1.53
C HIS A 142 21.56 3.86 -1.31
N ASP A 143 22.32 4.35 -0.32
CA ASP A 143 22.64 5.76 -0.12
C ASP A 143 21.44 6.70 0.05
N VAL A 144 20.37 6.19 0.59
CA VAL A 144 19.12 6.92 0.79
C VAL A 144 19.25 8.06 1.81
N GLU A 145 20.26 8.00 2.68
CA GLU A 145 20.44 8.94 3.78
C GLU A 145 20.61 10.40 3.32
N ALA A 146 21.34 10.63 2.22
CA ALA A 146 21.60 11.97 1.70
C ALA A 146 20.34 12.62 1.10
N ASP A 147 19.52 11.83 0.41
CA ASP A 147 18.34 12.31 -0.29
C ASP A 147 17.21 12.67 0.68
N TYR A 148 17.10 11.95 1.79
CA TYR A 148 16.08 12.23 2.81
C TYR A 148 16.27 13.56 3.54
N ALA A 149 17.50 14.05 3.63
CA ALA A 149 17.81 15.33 4.28
C ALA A 149 17.62 16.54 3.38
N ALA A 150 17.55 16.36 2.07
CA ALA A 150 17.40 17.45 1.11
C ALA A 150 16.06 18.17 1.31
N PRO A 151 16.04 19.52 1.25
CA PRO A 151 14.79 20.27 1.34
C PRO A 151 13.91 20.02 0.12
N ASN A 152 12.60 20.00 0.30
CA ASN A 152 11.62 19.67 -0.73
C ASN A 152 11.77 20.50 -2.01
N TRP A 153 12.10 21.79 -1.92
CA TRP A 153 12.25 22.66 -3.09
C TRP A 153 13.40 22.25 -4.00
N LEU A 154 14.40 21.53 -3.46
CA LEU A 154 15.54 21.01 -4.20
C LEU A 154 15.23 19.57 -4.68
N ALA A 155 14.87 18.69 -3.78
CA ALA A 155 14.63 17.28 -4.06
C ALA A 155 13.51 17.06 -5.10
N ARG A 156 12.44 17.88 -5.06
CA ARG A 156 11.33 17.83 -6.05
C ARG A 156 11.73 18.15 -7.49
N LYS A 157 12.95 18.57 -7.76
CA LYS A 157 13.44 18.78 -9.13
C LYS A 157 13.82 17.49 -9.81
N GLU A 158 14.10 16.47 -9.04
CA GLU A 158 14.33 15.12 -9.51
C GLU A 158 12.97 14.44 -9.67
N HIS A 159 12.80 13.77 -10.79
CA HIS A 159 11.61 12.99 -11.10
C HIS A 159 12.08 11.62 -11.50
N ASP A 160 11.66 10.65 -10.75
CA ASP A 160 11.94 9.25 -11.00
C ASP A 160 10.81 8.61 -11.78
N HIS A 161 11.18 7.81 -12.76
CA HIS A 161 10.30 6.92 -13.48
C HIS A 161 10.81 5.52 -13.24
N GLU A 162 10.12 4.77 -12.42
CA GLU A 162 10.57 3.46 -11.98
C GLU A 162 9.62 2.36 -12.41
N LEU A 163 10.18 1.22 -12.70
CA LEU A 163 9.49 -0.03 -12.89
C LEU A 163 9.89 -0.95 -11.77
N GLU A 164 8.97 -1.19 -10.85
CA GLU A 164 9.14 -2.16 -9.79
C GLU A 164 8.48 -3.49 -10.17
N SER A 165 9.15 -4.58 -9.82
CA SER A 165 8.64 -5.95 -9.98
C SER A 165 8.86 -6.72 -8.70
N LYS A 166 7.82 -7.41 -8.21
CA LYS A 166 7.94 -8.30 -7.03
C LYS A 166 7.47 -9.70 -7.41
N LEU A 167 8.17 -10.68 -6.86
CA LEU A 167 7.65 -12.03 -6.73
C LEU A 167 7.14 -12.20 -5.31
N LEU A 168 5.84 -12.33 -5.17
CA LEU A 168 5.16 -12.50 -3.88
C LEU A 168 4.95 -13.99 -3.66
N LEU A 169 5.44 -14.52 -2.56
CA LEU A 169 5.28 -15.91 -2.16
C LEU A 169 4.61 -15.95 -0.80
N SER A 170 3.44 -16.54 -0.69
CA SER A 170 2.80 -16.62 0.61
C SER A 170 1.98 -17.89 0.83
N LYS A 171 1.69 -18.15 2.10
CA LYS A 171 0.91 -19.29 2.56
C LYS A 171 0.17 -18.97 3.85
N THR A 172 -1.11 -19.37 3.88
CA THR A 172 -1.87 -19.43 5.14
C THR A 172 -1.93 -20.87 5.64
N PHE A 173 -1.46 -21.10 6.87
CA PHE A 173 -1.42 -22.40 7.51
C PHE A 173 -1.75 -22.30 9.00
N LYS A 174 -2.77 -23.03 9.44
CA LYS A 174 -3.25 -23.05 10.84
C LYS A 174 -3.53 -21.65 11.41
N GLY A 175 -4.01 -20.74 10.56
CA GLY A 175 -4.29 -19.36 10.90
C GLY A 175 -3.09 -18.42 10.85
N TRP A 176 -1.87 -18.92 10.67
CA TRP A 176 -0.72 -18.09 10.34
C TRP A 176 -0.69 -17.78 8.83
N ASN A 177 -0.62 -16.52 8.50
CA ASN A 177 -0.21 -16.07 7.17
C ASN A 177 1.29 -15.77 7.23
N VAL A 178 2.04 -16.31 6.29
CA VAL A 178 3.46 -16.01 6.10
C VAL A 178 3.65 -15.62 4.65
N ALA A 179 4.27 -14.47 4.44
CA ALA A 179 4.51 -13.90 3.13
C ALA A 179 5.98 -13.47 3.00
N GLU A 180 6.51 -13.57 1.79
CA GLU A 180 7.81 -13.11 1.37
C GLU A 180 7.68 -12.43 0.02
N ASN A 181 8.32 -11.28 -0.15
CA ASN A 181 8.38 -10.51 -1.38
C ASN A 181 9.84 -10.28 -1.77
N THR A 182 10.26 -10.80 -2.88
CA THR A 182 11.52 -10.45 -3.53
C THR A 182 11.26 -9.30 -4.48
N ILE A 183 11.96 -8.19 -4.30
CA ILE A 183 11.73 -6.91 -4.99
C ILE A 183 12.89 -6.62 -5.93
N ALA A 184 12.58 -6.12 -7.11
CA ALA A 184 13.56 -5.64 -8.09
C ALA A 184 13.01 -4.37 -8.76
N THR A 185 13.75 -3.26 -8.65
CA THR A 185 13.38 -1.96 -9.19
C THR A 185 14.37 -1.47 -10.23
N LYS A 186 13.86 -0.78 -11.21
CA LYS A 186 14.63 -0.16 -12.28
C LYS A 186 14.18 1.27 -12.51
N ASN A 187 15.01 2.22 -12.11
CA ASN A 187 14.83 3.61 -12.53
C ASN A 187 15.16 3.73 -14.02
N MET A 188 14.19 4.23 -14.79
CA MET A 188 14.27 4.35 -16.25
C MET A 188 14.84 5.70 -16.71
N THR A 189 14.98 6.68 -15.80
CA THR A 189 15.43 8.04 -16.14
C THR A 189 16.93 8.23 -16.15
N GLY A 190 17.72 7.29 -15.63
CA GLY A 190 19.16 7.44 -15.49
C GLY A 190 19.93 6.16 -15.76
N GLY A 191 21.26 6.24 -15.67
CA GLY A 191 22.16 5.09 -15.69
C GLY A 191 22.13 4.26 -14.41
N ILE A 192 21.11 4.41 -13.56
CA ILE A 192 20.94 3.73 -12.28
C ILE A 192 20.82 2.23 -12.53
N PRO A 193 21.56 1.38 -11.82
CA PRO A 193 21.49 -0.06 -11.96
C PRO A 193 20.13 -0.61 -11.47
N TRP A 194 19.87 -1.90 -11.72
CA TRP A 194 18.81 -2.63 -11.01
C TRP A 194 19.11 -2.65 -9.52
N GLU A 195 18.13 -2.30 -8.74
CA GLU A 195 18.15 -2.32 -7.29
C GLU A 195 17.25 -3.44 -6.77
N PHE A 196 17.55 -3.94 -5.60
CA PHE A 196 16.87 -5.10 -5.03
C PHE A 196 16.48 -4.85 -3.59
N GLY A 197 15.36 -5.43 -3.21
CA GLY A 197 14.81 -5.37 -1.86
C GLY A 197 14.09 -6.64 -1.47
N TYR A 198 13.65 -6.68 -0.23
CA TYR A 198 12.87 -7.76 0.31
C TYR A 198 11.82 -7.25 1.31
N ALA A 199 10.71 -7.97 1.44
CA ALA A 199 9.79 -7.81 2.55
C ALA A 199 9.29 -9.20 3.00
N ILE A 200 9.25 -9.42 4.32
CA ILE A 200 8.81 -10.68 4.92
C ILE A 200 7.80 -10.34 6.02
N GLY A 201 6.66 -11.01 6.01
CA GLY A 201 5.60 -10.82 6.99
C GLY A 201 5.13 -12.13 7.60
N ALA A 202 4.74 -12.09 8.86
CA ALA A 202 4.04 -13.17 9.53
C ALA A 202 2.92 -12.60 10.41
N SER A 203 1.70 -13.08 10.23
CA SER A 203 0.54 -12.58 10.96
C SER A 203 -0.44 -13.68 11.32
N ARG A 204 -1.32 -13.39 12.29
CA ARG A 204 -2.37 -14.31 12.71
C ARG A 204 -3.57 -13.57 13.29
N PRO A 205 -4.81 -13.99 12.95
CA PRO A 205 -6.00 -13.57 13.68
C PRO A 205 -5.93 -14.01 15.14
N LEU A 206 -6.40 -13.18 16.06
CA LEU A 206 -6.51 -13.51 17.47
C LEU A 206 -7.53 -14.62 17.74
N GLY A 207 -8.59 -14.69 16.92
CA GLY A 207 -9.59 -15.77 16.94
C GLY A 207 -9.63 -16.50 15.60
N LEU A 208 -9.64 -17.84 15.63
CA LEU A 208 -9.72 -18.67 14.41
C LEU A 208 -11.14 -19.16 14.10
N LYS A 209 -12.10 -18.84 14.95
CA LYS A 209 -13.48 -19.25 14.77
C LYS A 209 -14.36 -18.02 14.65
N ALA A 210 -15.12 -17.95 13.59
CA ALA A 210 -16.13 -16.90 13.43
C ALA A 210 -17.18 -16.98 14.53
N SER A 211 -17.52 -15.82 15.10
CA SER A 211 -18.60 -15.69 16.07
C SER A 211 -19.95 -15.89 15.39
N ALA A 212 -20.89 -16.50 16.11
CA ALA A 212 -22.25 -16.71 15.61
C ALA A 212 -23.04 -15.41 15.39
N LYS A 213 -22.58 -14.33 15.99
CA LYS A 213 -23.17 -12.99 15.84
C LYS A 213 -22.10 -12.02 15.36
N ARG A 214 -22.44 -11.17 14.39
CA ARG A 214 -21.58 -10.05 13.98
C ARG A 214 -21.33 -9.12 15.18
N CYS A 215 -20.10 -8.88 15.49
CA CYS A 215 -19.70 -7.90 16.49
C CYS A 215 -18.40 -7.21 16.06
N SER A 216 -18.29 -5.93 16.29
CA SER A 216 -17.09 -5.17 15.92
C SER A 216 -15.87 -5.53 16.77
N LEU A 217 -16.07 -5.90 18.04
CA LEU A 217 -14.99 -6.21 18.98
C LEU A 217 -14.78 -7.72 19.20
N CYS A 218 -15.24 -8.56 18.27
CA CYS A 218 -14.96 -9.98 18.31
C CYS A 218 -13.46 -10.21 18.03
N VAL A 219 -12.86 -11.14 18.75
CA VAL A 219 -11.40 -11.38 18.69
C VAL A 219 -10.92 -11.85 17.32
N GLU A 220 -11.76 -12.50 16.54
CA GLU A 220 -11.48 -12.89 15.15
C GLU A 220 -11.33 -11.72 14.18
N ASN A 221 -11.82 -10.54 14.54
CA ASN A 221 -11.68 -9.34 13.73
C ASN A 221 -10.31 -8.65 13.89
N PHE A 222 -9.53 -9.09 14.87
CA PHE A 222 -8.19 -8.55 15.11
C PHE A 222 -7.13 -9.50 14.60
N ILE A 223 -6.20 -8.96 13.81
CA ILE A 223 -5.02 -9.65 13.31
C ILE A 223 -3.80 -8.96 13.92
N LEU A 224 -2.85 -9.74 14.39
CA LEU A 224 -1.56 -9.25 14.84
C LEU A 224 -0.44 -9.96 14.10
N GLY A 225 0.66 -9.26 13.89
CA GLY A 225 1.82 -9.79 13.23
C GLY A 225 3.03 -8.87 13.31
N ALA A 226 3.99 -9.17 12.47
CA ALA A 226 5.16 -8.35 12.24
C ALA A 226 5.60 -8.48 10.78
N GLU A 227 6.28 -7.45 10.29
CA GLU A 227 6.95 -7.45 9.01
C GLU A 227 8.38 -6.94 9.16
N MET A 228 9.28 -7.45 8.34
CA MET A 228 10.67 -7.01 8.21
C MET A 228 10.94 -6.75 6.74
N TYR A 229 11.50 -5.59 6.43
CA TYR A 229 11.76 -5.20 5.05
C TYR A 229 13.02 -4.33 4.94
N GLY A 230 13.54 -4.22 3.72
CA GLY A 230 14.71 -3.39 3.44
C GLY A 230 15.36 -3.68 2.10
N GLY A 231 16.38 -2.90 1.78
CA GLY A 231 17.16 -3.03 0.57
C GLY A 231 18.16 -4.19 0.60
N LEU A 232 18.51 -4.67 -0.59
CA LEU A 232 19.59 -5.65 -0.83
C LEU A 232 20.67 -5.06 -1.72
N GLY A 233 20.63 -3.75 -1.99
CA GLY A 233 21.59 -3.10 -2.85
C GLY A 233 21.28 -3.27 -4.33
N ASP A 234 22.28 -3.02 -5.14
CA ASP A 234 22.18 -3.08 -6.59
C ASP A 234 22.91 -4.29 -7.20
N ARG A 235 22.83 -4.42 -8.53
CA ARG A 235 23.48 -5.51 -9.26
C ARG A 235 25.01 -5.51 -9.18
N TYR A 236 25.65 -4.43 -8.76
CA TYR A 236 27.11 -4.32 -8.63
C TYR A 236 27.58 -4.46 -7.19
N SER A 237 26.71 -4.12 -6.25
CA SER A 237 26.97 -4.17 -4.82
C SER A 237 25.76 -4.77 -4.10
N PHE A 238 25.55 -6.06 -4.29
CA PHE A 238 24.44 -6.79 -3.69
C PHE A 238 24.78 -7.22 -2.26
N GLY A 239 23.91 -6.87 -1.30
CA GLY A 239 24.04 -7.26 0.10
C GLY A 239 23.32 -6.33 1.06
N LEU A 240 23.37 -6.64 2.34
CA LEU A 240 22.73 -5.86 3.41
C LEU A 240 23.49 -4.59 3.83
N PRO A 241 24.81 -4.48 3.69
CA PRO A 241 25.52 -3.25 4.04
C PRO A 241 25.11 -2.07 3.16
N ASN A 242 24.98 -0.89 3.77
CA ASN A 242 24.62 0.38 3.14
C ASN A 242 23.18 0.45 2.60
N THR A 243 22.31 -0.43 3.07
CA THR A 243 20.88 -0.43 2.75
C THR A 243 20.06 -0.18 4.00
N SER A 244 18.83 0.29 3.83
CA SER A 244 17.90 0.48 4.94
C SER A 244 17.23 -0.84 5.34
N HIS A 245 16.98 -1.02 6.64
CA HIS A 245 16.27 -2.19 7.16
C HIS A 245 15.33 -1.79 8.29
N TYR A 246 14.15 -2.38 8.30
CA TYR A 246 13.10 -2.08 9.28
C TYR A 246 12.49 -3.34 9.86
N LEU A 247 12.08 -3.24 11.12
CA LEU A 247 11.21 -4.21 11.77
C LEU A 247 9.97 -3.48 12.26
N ALA A 248 8.80 -3.93 11.84
CA ALA A 248 7.53 -3.32 12.20
C ALA A 248 6.57 -4.36 12.82
N ALA A 249 5.90 -3.98 13.90
CA ALA A 249 4.73 -4.71 14.33
C ALA A 249 3.53 -4.29 13.47
N VAL A 250 2.60 -5.22 13.20
CA VAL A 250 1.39 -4.91 12.45
C VAL A 250 0.15 -5.36 13.21
N ALA A 251 -0.89 -4.54 13.15
CA ALA A 251 -2.19 -4.84 13.68
C ALA A 251 -3.27 -4.41 12.68
N ALA A 252 -4.26 -5.28 12.44
CA ALA A 252 -5.44 -4.92 11.68
C ALA A 252 -6.70 -5.21 12.48
N TRP A 253 -7.70 -4.37 12.28
CA TRP A 253 -9.03 -4.51 12.84
C TRP A 253 -10.06 -4.47 11.71
N ASN A 254 -10.58 -5.65 11.35
CA ASN A 254 -11.59 -5.82 10.33
C ASN A 254 -12.98 -5.61 10.92
N LEU A 255 -13.67 -4.59 10.46
CA LEU A 255 -15.00 -4.22 10.92
C LEU A 255 -16.10 -4.92 10.10
N PRO A 256 -17.24 -5.28 10.70
CA PRO A 256 -18.34 -5.95 9.99
C PRO A 256 -19.00 -5.13 8.86
N SER A 257 -18.58 -3.89 8.64
CA SER A 257 -19.10 -2.93 7.66
C SER A 257 -18.14 -2.73 6.48
N ASP A 258 -17.29 -3.72 6.19
CA ASP A 258 -16.31 -3.71 5.11
C ASP A 258 -15.27 -2.57 5.27
N TRP A 259 -15.00 -2.18 6.51
CA TRP A 259 -13.90 -1.29 6.87
C TRP A 259 -12.78 -2.06 7.54
N THR A 260 -11.56 -1.72 7.19
CA THR A 260 -10.36 -2.22 7.87
C THR A 260 -9.54 -1.05 8.38
N LEU A 261 -9.07 -1.15 9.62
CA LEU A 261 -8.12 -0.23 10.22
C LEU A 261 -6.80 -0.96 10.41
N ARG A 262 -5.69 -0.36 10.00
CA ARG A 262 -4.34 -0.91 10.14
C ARG A 262 -3.46 0.04 10.94
N LEU A 263 -2.55 -0.52 11.72
CA LEU A 263 -1.54 0.21 12.50
C LEU A 263 -0.23 -0.56 12.49
N SER A 264 0.87 0.14 12.16
CA SER A 264 2.19 -0.46 12.10
C SER A 264 3.27 0.50 12.60
N PRO A 265 3.70 0.39 13.86
CA PRO A 265 4.93 1.02 14.33
C PRO A 265 6.15 0.25 13.82
N GLY A 266 7.01 0.92 13.06
CA GLY A 266 8.24 0.38 12.49
C GLY A 266 9.49 1.06 13.04
N PHE A 267 10.56 0.30 13.20
CA PHE A 267 11.83 0.74 13.75
C PHE A 267 12.95 0.46 12.77
N GLY A 268 13.74 1.47 12.46
CA GLY A 268 14.96 1.32 11.67
C GLY A 268 16.02 0.55 12.41
N LEU A 269 16.60 -0.46 11.76
CA LEU A 269 17.56 -1.38 12.35
C LEU A 269 19.02 -0.92 12.21
N ASN A 270 19.29 0.08 11.35
CA ASN A 270 20.61 0.61 11.11
C ASN A 270 20.58 2.14 10.86
N ASP A 271 21.74 2.74 10.60
CA ASP A 271 21.84 4.18 10.43
C ASP A 271 21.34 4.68 9.08
N ASN A 272 21.19 3.81 8.09
CA ASN A 272 20.62 4.13 6.77
C ASN A 272 19.08 4.14 6.79
N SER A 273 18.47 3.76 7.89
CA SER A 273 17.01 3.70 8.04
C SER A 273 16.48 4.93 8.76
N HIS A 274 15.24 5.31 8.50
CA HIS A 274 14.51 6.20 9.41
C HIS A 274 14.51 5.60 10.83
N ARG A 275 14.56 6.42 11.85
CA ARG A 275 14.58 5.91 13.23
C ARG A 275 13.28 5.20 13.61
N PHE A 276 12.17 5.81 13.20
CA PHE A 276 10.85 5.37 13.56
C PHE A 276 9.85 5.78 12.47
N LEU A 277 8.98 4.86 12.12
CA LEU A 277 7.86 5.04 11.20
C LEU A 277 6.60 4.61 11.93
N LEU A 278 5.64 5.52 12.09
CA LEU A 278 4.31 5.16 12.56
C LEU A 278 3.35 5.21 11.39
N ARG A 279 2.96 4.03 10.90
CA ARG A 279 2.00 3.89 9.83
C ARG A 279 0.62 3.53 10.36
N TRP A 280 -0.39 4.12 9.77
CA TRP A 280 -1.75 3.69 9.95
C TRP A 280 -2.51 3.81 8.64
N GLY A 281 -3.52 2.97 8.47
CA GLY A 281 -4.35 2.96 7.29
C GLY A 281 -5.81 2.72 7.64
N VAL A 282 -6.67 3.18 6.77
CA VAL A 282 -8.09 2.86 6.75
C VAL A 282 -8.49 2.49 5.34
N SER A 283 -9.19 1.38 5.19
CA SER A 283 -9.71 0.93 3.91
C SER A 283 -11.18 0.61 3.96
N ARG A 284 -11.81 0.63 2.80
CA ARG A 284 -13.17 0.17 2.61
C ARG A 284 -13.37 -0.52 1.28
N GLU A 285 -13.88 -1.74 1.34
CA GLU A 285 -14.30 -2.50 0.17
C GLU A 285 -15.72 -2.12 -0.28
N PHE A 286 -15.89 -1.96 -1.58
CA PHE A 286 -17.16 -1.73 -2.29
C PHE A 286 -17.44 -2.91 -3.21
N SER A 287 -17.94 -3.97 -2.62
CA SER A 287 -18.22 -5.21 -3.36
C SER A 287 -19.25 -5.01 -4.46
N GLY A 288 -18.99 -5.60 -5.65
CA GLY A 288 -19.85 -5.51 -6.83
C GLY A 288 -19.92 -4.12 -7.47
N PHE A 289 -18.91 -3.29 -7.24
CA PHE A 289 -18.74 -1.96 -7.81
C PHE A 289 -18.84 -1.98 -9.35
N GLY A 290 -18.13 -2.90 -10.02
CA GLY A 290 -18.15 -3.04 -11.48
C GLY A 290 -19.54 -3.30 -12.04
N ALA A 291 -20.35 -4.13 -11.37
CA ALA A 291 -21.74 -4.37 -11.75
C ALA A 291 -22.63 -3.12 -11.53
N ALA A 292 -22.37 -2.34 -10.49
CA ALA A 292 -23.09 -1.08 -10.24
C ALA A 292 -22.78 -0.03 -11.32
N VAL A 293 -21.51 0.13 -11.68
CA VAL A 293 -21.06 1.02 -12.76
C VAL A 293 -21.64 0.57 -14.10
N GLY A 294 -21.60 -0.74 -14.41
CA GLY A 294 -22.18 -1.28 -15.65
C GLY A 294 -23.69 -0.99 -15.76
N ARG A 295 -24.45 -1.13 -14.67
CA ARG A 295 -25.89 -0.74 -14.64
C ARG A 295 -26.07 0.76 -14.85
N TRP A 296 -25.25 1.59 -14.25
CA TRP A 296 -25.35 3.05 -14.38
C TRP A 296 -25.04 3.52 -15.81
N LEU A 297 -24.01 2.95 -16.44
CA LEU A 297 -23.63 3.27 -17.83
C LEU A 297 -24.58 2.65 -18.86
N GLY A 298 -25.09 1.42 -18.59
CA GLY A 298 -25.99 0.69 -19.50
C GLY A 298 -27.49 0.93 -19.27
N GLY A 299 -27.85 1.57 -18.18
CA GLY A 299 -29.23 1.67 -17.67
C GLY A 299 -30.14 2.73 -18.33
N ARG A 300 -29.93 3.04 -19.61
CA ARG A 300 -30.91 3.76 -20.45
C ARG A 300 -31.13 3.00 -21.75
N ARG A 301 -31.56 1.76 -21.62
CA ARG A 301 -32.24 1.07 -22.72
C ARG A 301 -33.56 0.48 -22.25
#